data_b97dbb0b0fb5e7efaa985fb43d84f81b
#
_entry.id   b97dbb0b0fb5e7efaa985fb43d84f81b
#
_cell.length_a   1.000
_cell.length_b   1.000
_cell.length_c   1.000
_cell.angle_alpha   90.00
_cell.angle_beta   90.00
_cell.angle_gamma   90.00
#
_symmetry.space_group_name_H-M   'P 1'
#
loop_
_entity.id
_entity.type
_entity.pdbx_description
1 polymer ?
#
loop_
_entity_poly.entity_id
_entity_poly.type
_entity_poly.pdbx_seq_one_letter_code
_entity_poly.pdbx_strand_id
1 'polypeptide(L)'
;MQEMQSSSTASNNSKILAIEDDPEVLSLYKSYLQKRGYDVLSATGAVEGMNILSENPDTRLILLDLNLPGMSGEEWIAWYVAQGKHTPVVVASGKGDILTITKGNNMTAALTKPFHMEELQELIEVLLADDWHEQVSVDKKLH
;
A
#
# COMPACT_ATOMS: atom_id res chain seq x y z
N MET A 1 -19.28 11.15 -25.35
CA MET A 1 -18.88 10.96 -24.84
C MET A 1 -18.49 10.54 -23.87
N GLN A 2 -18.20 10.57 -23.87
CA GLN A 2 -17.72 10.44 -22.87
C GLN A 2 -17.85 9.56 -21.91
N GLU A 3 -18.58 8.93 -21.94
CA GLU A 3 -18.90 8.05 -21.01
C GLU A 3 -18.07 6.94 -20.82
N MET A 4 -17.61 6.37 -21.77
CA MET A 4 -16.84 5.23 -21.60
C MET A 4 -15.59 5.54 -20.92
N GLN A 5 -15.13 6.70 -21.14
CA GLN A 5 -13.97 7.03 -20.44
C GLN A 5 -14.19 7.02 -18.98
N SER A 6 -15.37 7.40 -18.57
CA SER A 6 -15.65 7.40 -17.18
C SER A 6 -15.48 6.06 -16.56
N SER A 7 -15.91 5.03 -17.21
CA SER A 7 -15.83 3.75 -16.58
C SER A 7 -14.40 3.28 -16.44
N SER A 8 -13.55 3.53 -17.40
CA SER A 8 -12.19 3.11 -17.23
C SER A 8 -11.51 3.96 -16.18
N THR A 9 -11.87 5.23 -16.06
CA THR A 9 -11.35 6.06 -15.03
C THR A 9 -11.77 5.55 -13.66
N ALA A 10 -13.01 5.10 -13.55
CA ALA A 10 -13.50 4.64 -12.28
C ALA A 10 -12.72 3.46 -11.76
N SER A 11 -12.26 2.58 -12.63
CA SER A 11 -11.50 1.43 -12.17
C SER A 11 -10.16 1.82 -11.60
N ASN A 12 -9.67 3.02 -11.90
CA ASN A 12 -8.39 3.47 -11.42
C ASN A 12 -8.50 4.46 -10.27
N ASN A 13 -9.73 4.71 -9.77
CA ASN A 13 -9.90 5.67 -8.68
C ASN A 13 -9.72 5.05 -7.31
N SER A 14 -9.01 3.95 -7.23
CA SER A 14 -8.74 3.32 -5.96
C SER A 14 -7.90 4.23 -5.09
N LYS A 15 -8.24 4.29 -3.82
CA LYS A 15 -7.50 5.10 -2.85
C LYS A 15 -6.29 4.35 -2.35
N ILE A 16 -5.16 5.00 -2.39
CA ILE A 16 -3.91 4.45 -1.88
C ILE A 16 -3.39 5.41 -0.82
N LEU A 17 -3.08 4.87 0.35
CA LEU A 17 -2.49 5.67 1.42
C LEU A 17 -0.99 5.42 1.41
N ALA A 18 -0.21 6.47 1.19
CA ALA A 18 1.25 6.38 1.22
C ALA A 18 1.76 7.05 2.48
N ILE A 19 2.52 6.30 3.27
CA ILE A 19 3.08 6.78 4.54
C ILE A 19 4.59 6.79 4.39
N GLU A 20 5.18 7.97 4.33
CA GLU A 20 6.58 8.17 4.03
C GLU A 20 7.03 9.51 4.61
N ASP A 21 8.09 9.53 5.41
CA ASP A 21 8.50 10.78 6.05
C ASP A 21 9.35 11.67 5.18
N ASP A 22 9.93 11.15 4.11
CA ASP A 22 10.71 11.96 3.17
C ASP A 22 9.76 12.65 2.20
N PRO A 23 9.65 13.98 2.26
CA PRO A 23 8.66 14.66 1.40
C PRO A 23 8.95 14.52 -0.09
N GLU A 24 10.21 14.38 -0.48
CA GLU A 24 10.52 14.19 -1.89
C GLU A 24 10.06 12.82 -2.39
N VAL A 25 10.27 11.80 -1.59
CA VAL A 25 9.82 10.46 -1.94
C VAL A 25 8.30 10.42 -1.98
N LEU A 26 7.66 11.03 -1.01
CA LEU A 26 6.21 11.07 -0.96
C LEU A 26 5.64 11.79 -2.17
N SER A 27 6.26 12.88 -2.57
CA SER A 27 5.84 13.62 -3.74
C SER A 27 5.97 12.77 -5.01
N LEU A 28 7.03 11.99 -5.09
CA LEU A 28 7.22 11.09 -6.22
C LEU A 28 6.13 10.02 -6.28
N TYR A 29 5.81 9.41 -5.16
CA TYR A 29 4.73 8.43 -5.11
C TYR A 29 3.42 9.06 -5.60
N LYS A 30 3.08 10.22 -5.05
CA LYS A 30 1.84 10.89 -5.41
C LYS A 30 1.79 11.20 -6.90
N SER A 31 2.85 11.82 -7.40
CA SER A 31 2.87 12.25 -8.79
C SER A 31 2.76 11.05 -9.73
N TYR A 32 3.53 10.00 -9.45
CA TYR A 32 3.54 8.84 -10.32
C TYR A 32 2.19 8.12 -10.32
N LEU A 33 1.62 7.92 -9.13
CA LEU A 33 0.39 7.15 -9.02
C LEU A 33 -0.82 7.95 -9.46
N GLN A 34 -0.84 9.25 -9.20
CA GLN A 34 -1.96 10.08 -9.67
C GLN A 34 -2.04 10.10 -11.18
N LYS A 35 -0.91 10.08 -11.85
CA LYS A 35 -0.91 10.04 -13.31
C LYS A 35 -1.53 8.77 -13.83
N ARG A 36 -1.59 7.73 -13.01
CA ARG A 36 -2.17 6.46 -13.40
C ARG A 36 -3.61 6.31 -12.93
N GLY A 37 -4.17 7.38 -12.38
CA GLY A 37 -5.58 7.39 -12.02
C GLY A 37 -5.90 7.02 -10.60
N TYR A 38 -4.88 6.76 -9.77
CA TYR A 38 -5.14 6.44 -8.37
C TYR A 38 -5.36 7.72 -7.56
N ASP A 39 -6.15 7.59 -6.51
CA ASP A 39 -6.39 8.67 -5.58
C ASP A 39 -5.45 8.48 -4.40
N VAL A 40 -4.44 9.31 -4.28
CA VAL A 40 -3.36 9.09 -3.32
C VAL A 40 -3.53 9.99 -2.12
N LEU A 41 -3.69 9.36 -0.97
CA LEU A 41 -3.66 10.02 0.33
C LEU A 41 -2.24 9.91 0.86
N SER A 42 -1.76 10.94 1.51
CA SER A 42 -0.37 10.93 1.94
C SER A 42 -0.25 11.31 3.41
N ALA A 43 0.67 10.64 4.09
CA ALA A 43 0.98 10.90 5.47
C ALA A 43 2.50 10.94 5.62
N THR A 44 3.00 11.87 6.44
CA THR A 44 4.43 11.97 6.66
C THR A 44 4.88 11.26 7.93
N GLY A 45 3.96 10.66 8.65
CA GLY A 45 4.29 9.96 9.88
C GLY A 45 3.29 8.87 10.18
N ALA A 46 3.65 8.05 11.15
CA ALA A 46 2.88 6.86 11.50
C ALA A 46 1.49 7.22 12.05
N VAL A 47 1.44 8.17 12.98
CA VAL A 47 0.17 8.53 13.61
C VAL A 47 -0.74 9.22 12.59
N GLU A 48 -0.18 10.08 11.78
CA GLU A 48 -0.96 10.71 10.73
C GLU A 48 -1.56 9.65 9.80
N GLY A 49 -0.77 8.64 9.47
CA GLY A 49 -1.27 7.54 8.63
C GLY A 49 -2.43 6.79 9.28
N MET A 50 -2.34 6.56 10.58
CA MET A 50 -3.43 5.92 11.32
C MET A 50 -4.71 6.75 11.23
N ASN A 51 -4.58 8.06 11.43
CA ASN A 51 -5.74 8.94 11.40
C ASN A 51 -6.37 8.99 10.03
N ILE A 52 -5.54 9.10 8.99
CA ILE A 52 -6.05 9.17 7.63
C ILE A 52 -6.75 7.86 7.26
N LEU A 53 -6.17 6.73 7.65
CA LEU A 53 -6.79 5.45 7.36
C LEU A 53 -8.14 5.33 8.05
N SER A 54 -8.24 5.79 9.29
CA SER A 54 -9.50 5.74 10.03
C SER A 54 -10.57 6.61 9.38
N GLU A 55 -10.17 7.73 8.78
CA GLU A 55 -11.09 8.62 8.12
C GLU A 55 -11.44 8.18 6.70
N ASN A 56 -10.68 7.24 6.16
CA ASN A 56 -10.88 6.76 4.79
C ASN A 56 -10.96 5.24 4.78
N PRO A 57 -12.05 4.69 5.31
CA PRO A 57 -12.16 3.23 5.39
C PRO A 57 -12.23 2.55 4.03
N ASP A 58 -12.43 3.31 2.96
CA ASP A 58 -12.43 2.78 1.61
C ASP A 58 -11.04 2.75 0.97
N THR A 59 -9.99 2.98 1.76
CA THR A 59 -8.63 2.84 1.25
C THR A 59 -8.41 1.41 0.78
N ARG A 60 -7.86 1.27 -0.43
CA ARG A 60 -7.70 -0.02 -1.07
C ARG A 60 -6.29 -0.60 -0.94
N LEU A 61 -5.32 0.23 -0.63
CA LEU A 61 -3.94 -0.22 -0.52
C LEU A 61 -3.15 0.75 0.34
N ILE A 62 -2.23 0.22 1.13
CA ILE A 62 -1.36 1.04 1.98
C ILE A 62 0.08 0.80 1.57
N LEU A 63 0.80 1.89 1.31
CA LEU A 63 2.23 1.85 1.03
C LEU A 63 2.92 2.39 2.26
N LEU A 64 3.67 1.55 2.95
CA LEU A 64 4.21 1.88 4.26
C LEU A 64 5.74 1.80 4.26
N ASP A 65 6.38 2.91 4.60
CA ASP A 65 7.81 2.94 4.83
C ASP A 65 8.08 2.41 6.24
N LEU A 66 8.99 1.48 6.38
CA LEU A 66 9.31 0.92 7.70
C LEU A 66 10.13 1.85 8.55
N ASN A 67 10.82 2.80 7.96
CA ASN A 67 11.76 3.65 8.69
C ASN A 67 11.14 4.98 9.08
N LEU A 68 9.98 4.95 9.70
CA LEU A 68 9.32 6.16 10.15
C LEU A 68 9.83 6.57 11.52
N PRO A 69 9.97 7.87 11.77
CA PRO A 69 10.37 8.32 13.10
C PRO A 69 9.25 8.07 14.10
N GLY A 70 9.64 7.76 15.32
CA GLY A 70 8.69 7.62 16.41
C GLY A 70 8.13 6.24 16.57
N MET A 71 7.45 5.74 15.56
CA MET A 71 6.83 4.42 15.60
C MET A 71 7.43 3.56 14.51
N SER A 72 7.83 2.35 14.82
CA SER A 72 8.39 1.45 13.81
C SER A 72 7.31 0.96 12.88
N GLY A 73 7.72 0.52 11.69
CA GLY A 73 6.77 -0.09 10.77
C GLY A 73 6.13 -1.33 11.35
N GLU A 74 6.89 -2.09 12.14
CA GLU A 74 6.35 -3.28 12.80
C GLU A 74 5.23 -2.90 13.76
N GLU A 75 5.42 -1.85 14.53
CA GLU A 75 4.38 -1.38 15.46
C GLU A 75 3.15 -0.92 14.70
N TRP A 76 3.37 -0.23 13.59
CA TRP A 76 2.26 0.25 12.77
C TRP A 76 1.45 -0.92 12.22
N ILE A 77 2.14 -1.94 11.73
CA ILE A 77 1.47 -3.12 11.19
C ILE A 77 0.72 -3.85 12.28
N ALA A 78 1.29 -3.95 13.48
CA ALA A 78 0.61 -4.59 14.59
C ALA A 78 -0.68 -3.86 14.94
N TRP A 79 -0.63 -2.53 14.95
CA TRP A 79 -1.84 -1.74 15.17
C TRP A 79 -2.86 -2.02 14.07
N TYR A 80 -2.41 -2.05 12.83
CA TYR A 80 -3.29 -2.24 11.69
C TYR A 80 -4.00 -3.60 11.76
N VAL A 81 -3.24 -4.64 12.05
CA VAL A 81 -3.79 -5.98 12.14
C VAL A 81 -4.84 -6.04 13.25
N ALA A 82 -4.58 -5.36 14.36
CA ALA A 82 -5.52 -5.36 15.48
C ALA A 82 -6.85 -4.69 15.13
N GLN A 83 -6.88 -3.86 14.09
CA GLN A 83 -8.12 -3.25 13.64
C GLN A 83 -9.01 -4.22 12.87
N GLY A 84 -8.51 -5.40 12.56
CA GLY A 84 -9.30 -6.38 11.82
C GLY A 84 -9.48 -6.07 10.36
N LYS A 85 -8.62 -5.22 9.81
CA LYS A 85 -8.72 -4.84 8.41
C LYS A 85 -7.91 -5.77 7.53
N HIS A 86 -8.29 -5.83 6.26
CA HIS A 86 -7.66 -6.73 5.31
C HIS A 86 -7.14 -6.02 4.07
N THR A 87 -6.95 -4.71 4.17
CA THR A 87 -6.39 -3.94 3.06
C THR A 87 -4.94 -4.38 2.83
N PRO A 88 -4.53 -4.62 1.59
CA PRO A 88 -3.14 -4.98 1.32
C PRO A 88 -2.17 -3.89 1.75
N VAL A 89 -1.06 -4.31 2.34
CA VAL A 89 0.00 -3.40 2.77
C VAL A 89 1.26 -3.74 1.99
N VAL A 90 1.81 -2.76 1.29
CA VAL A 90 3.09 -2.88 0.62
C VAL A 90 4.11 -2.18 1.50
N VAL A 91 5.09 -2.94 1.97
CA VAL A 91 6.13 -2.41 2.85
C VAL A 91 7.34 -2.07 2.02
N ALA A 92 7.87 -0.87 2.19
CA ALA A 92 9.08 -0.42 1.48
C ALA A 92 10.16 -0.10 2.49
N SER A 93 11.33 -0.70 2.35
CA SER A 93 12.43 -0.44 3.28
C SER A 93 13.71 -1.10 2.79
N GLY A 94 14.76 -0.97 3.56
CA GLY A 94 16.01 -1.64 3.29
C GLY A 94 15.88 -3.14 3.47
N LYS A 95 16.86 -3.84 2.95
CA LYS A 95 16.79 -5.27 2.79
C LYS A 95 16.59 -6.04 4.10
N GLY A 96 17.36 -5.72 5.10
CA GLY A 96 17.30 -6.48 6.34
C GLY A 96 15.99 -6.31 7.08
N ASP A 97 15.45 -5.10 7.02
CA ASP A 97 14.20 -4.78 7.71
C ASP A 97 13.05 -5.58 7.12
N ILE A 98 13.04 -5.73 5.80
CA ILE A 98 11.96 -6.44 5.14
C ILE A 98 11.94 -7.90 5.54
N LEU A 99 13.10 -8.52 5.62
CA LEU A 99 13.16 -9.92 6.01
C LEU A 99 12.59 -10.14 7.41
N THR A 100 12.83 -9.19 8.30
CA THR A 100 12.31 -9.30 9.66
C THR A 100 10.80 -9.12 9.69
N ILE A 101 10.32 -8.11 8.98
CA ILE A 101 8.90 -7.74 9.07
C ILE A 101 7.99 -8.75 8.39
N THR A 102 8.47 -9.44 7.37
CA THR A 102 7.62 -10.38 6.64
C THR A 102 7.37 -11.66 7.42
N LYS A 103 8.20 -11.96 8.40
CA LYS A 103 8.02 -13.17 9.16
C LYS A 103 6.88 -13.03 10.13
N GLY A 104 5.84 -13.81 9.94
CA GLY A 104 4.74 -13.85 10.89
C GLY A 104 3.83 -12.66 10.89
N ASN A 105 3.89 -11.83 9.86
CA ASN A 105 3.02 -10.68 9.77
C ASN A 105 2.03 -10.83 8.62
N ASN A 106 0.94 -10.05 8.70
CA ASN A 106 -0.09 -10.08 7.66
C ASN A 106 0.20 -9.15 6.52
N MET A 107 1.44 -8.77 6.37
CA MET A 107 1.86 -7.92 5.28
C MET A 107 1.69 -8.66 3.96
N THR A 108 1.20 -7.97 2.96
CA THR A 108 0.90 -8.60 1.68
C THR A 108 2.12 -8.68 0.78
N ALA A 109 2.95 -7.64 0.76
CA ALA A 109 4.07 -7.59 -0.18
C ALA A 109 5.14 -6.65 0.35
N ALA A 110 6.33 -6.77 -0.23
CA ALA A 110 7.47 -5.96 0.19
C ALA A 110 8.26 -5.51 -1.03
N LEU A 111 8.78 -4.30 -0.95
CA LEU A 111 9.70 -3.75 -1.93
C LEU A 111 10.96 -3.31 -1.23
N THR A 112 12.10 -3.79 -1.69
CA THR A 112 13.40 -3.41 -1.13
C THR A 112 13.87 -2.13 -1.80
N LYS A 113 14.22 -1.14 -0.99
CA LYS A 113 14.75 0.12 -1.52
C LYS A 113 16.21 -0.07 -1.92
N PRO A 114 16.63 0.53 -3.00
CA PRO A 114 15.82 1.34 -3.93
C PRO A 114 15.07 0.45 -4.90
N PHE A 115 13.92 0.92 -5.36
CA PHE A 115 13.14 0.20 -6.36
C PHE A 115 12.68 1.19 -7.42
N HIS A 116 12.31 0.65 -8.59
CA HIS A 116 11.76 1.47 -9.66
C HIS A 116 10.27 1.60 -9.48
N MET A 117 9.73 2.76 -9.89
CA MET A 117 8.29 2.98 -9.74
C MET A 117 7.48 1.97 -10.55
N GLU A 118 8.04 1.44 -11.62
CA GLU A 118 7.36 0.40 -12.38
C GLU A 118 7.16 -0.87 -11.56
N GLU A 119 8.11 -1.19 -10.68
CA GLU A 119 7.94 -2.35 -9.80
C GLU A 119 6.78 -2.14 -8.84
N LEU A 120 6.68 -0.93 -8.31
CA LEU A 120 5.57 -0.61 -7.42
C LEU A 120 4.25 -0.69 -8.18
N GLN A 121 4.21 -0.14 -9.39
CA GLN A 121 3.00 -0.15 -10.19
C GLN A 121 2.52 -1.57 -10.49
N GLU A 122 3.43 -2.44 -10.87
CA GLU A 122 3.06 -3.82 -11.16
C GLU A 122 2.50 -4.52 -9.94
N LEU A 123 3.11 -4.27 -8.79
CA LEU A 123 2.66 -4.87 -7.56
C LEU A 123 1.28 -4.37 -7.17
N ILE A 124 1.05 -3.07 -7.33
CA ILE A 124 -0.26 -2.50 -7.03
C ILE A 124 -1.33 -3.11 -7.92
N GLU A 125 -1.03 -3.28 -9.20
CA GLU A 125 -2.00 -3.87 -10.11
C GLU A 125 -2.41 -5.27 -9.69
N VAL A 126 -1.43 -6.08 -9.28
CA VAL A 126 -1.72 -7.42 -8.82
C VAL A 126 -2.57 -7.39 -7.55
N LEU A 127 -2.22 -6.54 -6.60
CA LEU A 127 -2.89 -6.52 -5.32
C LEU A 127 -4.30 -5.93 -5.39
N LEU A 128 -4.56 -5.08 -6.37
CA LEU A 128 -5.88 -4.49 -6.54
C LEU A 128 -6.75 -5.23 -7.53
N ALA A 129 -6.24 -6.32 -8.10
CA ALA A 129 -7.05 -7.13 -9.00
C ALA A 129 -8.24 -7.70 -8.24
N ASP A 130 -9.39 -7.78 -8.92
CA ASP A 130 -10.63 -8.16 -8.26
C ASP A 130 -10.56 -9.52 -7.60
N ASP A 131 -9.82 -10.43 -8.18
CA ASP A 131 -9.84 -11.81 -7.74
C ASP A 131 -8.57 -12.26 -7.03
N TRP A 132 -7.68 -11.34 -6.64
CA TRP A 132 -6.42 -11.77 -6.07
C TRP A 132 -6.60 -12.53 -4.76
N HIS A 133 -7.60 -12.16 -3.96
CA HIS A 133 -7.84 -12.86 -2.71
C HIS A 133 -8.25 -14.31 -2.97
N GLU A 134 -9.07 -14.52 -3.98
CA GLU A 134 -9.48 -15.86 -4.32
C GLU A 134 -8.31 -16.68 -4.82
N GLN A 135 -7.44 -16.06 -5.60
CA GLN A 135 -6.27 -16.76 -6.10
C GLN A 135 -5.36 -17.20 -4.97
N VAL A 136 -5.16 -16.33 -4.00
CA VAL A 136 -4.34 -16.68 -2.85
C VAL A 136 -4.95 -17.83 -2.08
N SER A 137 -6.25 -17.79 -1.88
CA SER A 137 -6.94 -18.87 -1.17
C SER A 137 -6.82 -20.19 -1.91
N VAL A 138 -6.98 -20.17 -3.22
CA VAL A 138 -6.86 -21.37 -4.02
C VAL A 138 -5.46 -21.94 -3.91
N ASP A 139 -4.46 -21.08 -4.03
CA ASP A 139 -3.08 -21.54 -3.92
C ASP A 139 -2.82 -22.20 -2.58
N LYS A 140 -3.33 -21.63 -1.52
CA LYS A 140 -3.16 -22.23 -0.19
C LYS A 140 -3.82 -23.59 -0.11
N LYS A 141 -4.97 -23.73 -0.74
CA LYS A 141 -5.65 -25.02 -0.73
C LYS A 141 -4.88 -26.08 -1.50
N LEU A 142 -4.20 -25.68 -2.55
CA LEU A 142 -3.44 -26.62 -3.35
C LEU A 142 -2.17 -27.06 -2.65
N HIS A 143 -1.69 -26.28 -1.74
CA HIS A 143 -0.46 -26.59 -1.01
C HIS A 143 -0.75 -27.08 0.38
#